data_4102b193c09ab51093e3e1c6cd29f065
#
_entry.id   4102b193c09ab51093e3e1c6cd29f065
#
_cell.length_a   1.000
_cell.length_b   1.000
_cell.length_c   1.000
_cell.angle_alpha   90.00
_cell.angle_beta   90.00
_cell.angle_gamma   90.00
#
_symmetry.space_group_name_H-M   'P 1'
#
loop_
_entity.id
_entity.type
_entity.pdbx_description
1 polymer ?
#
loop_
_entity_poly.entity_id
_entity_poly.type
_entity_poly.pdbx_seq_one_letter_code
_entity_poly.pdbx_strand_id
1 'polypeptide(L)'
;MLKKILSGIVLILVLGVIFITQLQDGSSTNTSTTASNQTAQVDSNDSQTPNQSSSKSTNNTSQTQNNQSSNTNKSNTSNTCKVINTFDGVANYLKEYKKLPCNYITKSKAESLGWESSKGNLDKVAPGKSIGGDYFSNYEKLLPTSKGRKWHEADINYTSGFRGANRILYSTDGLIYKTTDHYDSFQQIK
;
A
#
# COMPACT_ATOMS: atom_id res chain seq x y z
N MET A 1 -3.22 11.06 -38.24
CA MET A 1 -3.08 11.11 -36.78
C MET A 1 -2.94 12.51 -36.18
N LEU A 2 -2.74 13.56 -37.00
CA LEU A 2 -2.53 14.94 -36.54
C LEU A 2 -3.82 15.69 -36.13
N LYS A 3 -5.00 15.21 -36.54
CA LYS A 3 -6.29 15.91 -36.30
C LYS A 3 -6.93 15.68 -34.93
N LYS A 4 -6.42 14.74 -34.13
CA LYS A 4 -6.96 14.45 -32.77
C LYS A 4 -6.23 15.18 -31.63
N ILE A 5 -5.06 15.73 -31.91
CA ILE A 5 -4.26 16.46 -30.91
C ILE A 5 -4.73 17.92 -30.75
N LEU A 6 -5.32 18.49 -31.81
CA LEU A 6 -5.75 19.89 -31.77
C LEU A 6 -7.05 20.13 -30.97
N SER A 7 -7.87 19.10 -30.78
CA SER A 7 -9.15 19.26 -30.07
C SER A 7 -8.99 19.29 -28.54
N GLY A 8 -7.92 18.67 -27.99
CA GLY A 8 -7.68 18.66 -26.56
C GLY A 8 -7.08 19.95 -26.01
N ILE A 9 -6.26 20.63 -26.81
CA ILE A 9 -5.57 21.86 -26.37
C ILE A 9 -6.53 23.06 -26.34
N VAL A 10 -7.52 23.09 -27.20
CA VAL A 10 -8.51 24.19 -27.24
C VAL A 10 -9.45 24.13 -26.02
N LEU A 11 -9.77 22.96 -25.54
CA LEU A 11 -10.66 22.80 -24.36
C LEU A 11 -10.01 23.24 -23.05
N ILE A 12 -8.69 23.03 -22.90
CA ILE A 12 -7.94 23.44 -21.70
C ILE A 12 -7.78 24.96 -21.61
N LEU A 13 -7.67 25.64 -22.76
CA LEU A 13 -7.54 27.12 -22.79
C LEU A 13 -8.86 27.84 -22.47
N VAL A 14 -10.01 27.23 -22.75
CA VAL A 14 -11.32 27.86 -22.46
C VAL A 14 -11.68 27.72 -20.97
N LEU A 15 -11.24 26.67 -20.30
CA LEU A 15 -11.47 26.51 -18.87
C LEU A 15 -10.49 27.34 -18.00
N GLY A 16 -9.32 27.70 -18.53
CA GLY A 16 -8.35 28.54 -17.83
C GLY A 16 -8.74 30.03 -17.74
N VAL A 17 -9.56 30.53 -18.63
CA VAL A 17 -9.98 31.95 -18.67
C VAL A 17 -11.14 32.24 -17.71
N ILE A 18 -11.93 31.26 -17.33
CA ILE A 18 -13.07 31.46 -16.44
C ILE A 18 -12.67 31.56 -14.95
N PHE A 19 -11.44 31.13 -14.59
CA PHE A 19 -10.99 31.09 -13.17
C PHE A 19 -10.29 32.37 -12.69
N ILE A 20 -10.02 33.37 -13.56
CA ILE A 20 -9.23 34.58 -13.21
C ILE A 20 -10.10 35.79 -12.82
N THR A 21 -11.44 35.74 -12.95
CA THR A 21 -12.31 36.91 -12.72
C THR A 21 -13.05 36.94 -11.38
N GLN A 22 -12.68 36.13 -10.40
CA GLN A 22 -13.40 36.07 -9.10
C GLN A 22 -12.52 36.43 -7.88
N LEU A 23 -11.45 37.23 -8.06
CA LEU A 23 -10.68 37.70 -6.92
C LEU A 23 -10.43 39.21 -7.00
N GLN A 24 -11.48 39.99 -6.81
CA GLN A 24 -11.40 41.39 -6.36
C GLN A 24 -12.77 41.80 -5.83
N ASP A 25 -12.88 41.90 -4.52
CA ASP A 25 -13.44 43.02 -3.77
C ASP A 25 -13.68 42.63 -2.32
N GLY A 26 -13.19 43.48 -1.42
CA GLY A 26 -13.58 43.40 -0.02
C GLY A 26 -12.50 43.78 0.99
N SER A 27 -11.98 45.00 0.85
CA SER A 27 -11.27 45.73 1.92
C SER A 27 -12.23 46.16 3.03
N SER A 28 -11.84 46.03 4.30
CA SER A 28 -11.94 47.04 5.39
C SER A 28 -11.83 46.41 6.77
N THR A 29 -10.73 46.71 7.43
CA THR A 29 -10.57 47.53 8.67
C THR A 29 -11.25 47.07 9.94
N ASN A 30 -10.56 46.83 10.97
CA ASN A 30 -10.16 47.58 12.18
C ASN A 30 -9.89 46.61 13.32
N THR A 31 -8.71 46.71 13.88
CA THR A 31 -8.23 47.51 15.02
C THR A 31 -8.42 46.91 16.41
N SER A 32 -7.31 46.75 17.08
CA SER A 32 -7.02 46.92 18.52
C SER A 32 -7.56 45.84 19.47
N THR A 33 -6.91 45.39 20.45
CA THR A 33 -5.91 45.94 21.41
C THR A 33 -5.63 44.87 22.46
N THR A 34 -4.37 44.73 22.80
CA THR A 34 -3.78 44.75 24.16
C THR A 34 -3.98 43.55 25.08
N ALA A 35 -2.89 42.97 25.35
CA ALA A 35 -2.09 42.85 26.59
C ALA A 35 -2.53 41.82 27.62
N SER A 36 -1.58 41.15 28.00
CA SER A 36 -0.78 41.09 29.24
C SER A 36 -0.94 39.82 30.04
N ASN A 37 0.22 39.28 30.27
CA ASN A 37 0.83 38.90 31.58
C ASN A 37 0.24 37.70 32.31
N GLN A 38 1.07 36.91 32.67
CA GLN A 38 2.15 36.62 33.63
C GLN A 38 1.88 35.29 34.31
N THR A 39 2.84 34.43 34.29
CA THR A 39 3.86 34.11 35.29
C THR A 39 3.38 33.24 36.44
N ALA A 40 4.16 32.25 36.70
CA ALA A 40 4.61 31.57 37.90
C ALA A 40 4.39 30.09 37.81
N GLN A 41 5.43 29.33 37.69
CA GLN A 41 6.49 28.87 38.55
C GLN A 41 6.05 28.03 39.75
N VAL A 42 6.85 26.98 39.91
CA VAL A 42 7.32 26.32 41.13
C VAL A 42 6.45 25.17 41.62
N ASP A 43 6.87 24.06 42.03
CA ASP A 43 8.11 23.40 42.39
C ASP A 43 7.84 21.92 42.71
N SER A 44 8.78 21.12 42.44
CA SER A 44 9.56 20.22 43.31
C SER A 44 8.96 18.98 43.94
N ASN A 45 9.80 18.00 43.80
CA ASN A 45 10.17 16.94 44.76
C ASN A 45 9.29 15.70 44.84
N ASP A 46 9.81 14.58 45.01
CA ASP A 46 11.11 13.95 45.27
C ASP A 46 10.81 12.46 45.53
N SER A 47 11.83 11.67 45.22
CA SER A 47 12.26 10.51 45.97
C SER A 47 11.65 9.12 45.79
N GLN A 48 12.50 8.32 45.26
CA GLN A 48 13.14 7.12 45.79
C GLN A 48 12.59 5.73 45.45
N THR A 49 13.42 5.05 44.69
CA THR A 49 13.78 3.62 44.68
C THR A 49 14.20 3.13 46.09
N PRO A 50 14.43 1.87 46.41
CA PRO A 50 14.48 0.62 45.65
C PRO A 50 13.88 -0.58 46.41
N ASN A 51 13.81 -1.78 45.83
CA ASN A 51 14.42 -2.96 46.46
C ASN A 51 14.45 -4.21 45.54
N GLN A 52 15.64 -4.74 45.56
CA GLN A 52 16.11 -6.05 45.12
C GLN A 52 15.48 -7.18 45.93
N SER A 53 15.31 -8.33 45.32
CA SER A 53 15.79 -9.61 45.91
C SER A 53 15.70 -10.77 44.94
N SER A 54 16.82 -11.27 44.65
CA SER A 54 17.41 -12.54 44.36
C SER A 54 16.79 -13.78 45.02
N SER A 55 16.82 -14.88 44.28
CA SER A 55 17.41 -16.19 44.64
C SER A 55 16.94 -17.24 43.64
N LYS A 56 17.77 -17.81 42.84
CA LYS A 56 18.75 -18.86 42.99
C LYS A 56 18.15 -20.27 42.94
N SER A 57 18.47 -20.93 41.81
CA SER A 57 19.03 -22.27 41.67
C SER A 57 18.25 -23.49 42.12
N THR A 58 18.09 -24.47 41.27
CA THR A 58 18.89 -25.71 41.30
C THR A 58 18.54 -26.67 40.17
N ASN A 59 19.59 -27.24 39.62
CA ASN A 59 19.65 -28.36 38.69
C ASN A 59 18.92 -29.62 39.21
N ASN A 60 18.42 -30.42 38.28
CA ASN A 60 18.81 -31.84 38.28
C ASN A 60 18.61 -32.54 36.95
N THR A 61 19.63 -33.25 36.65
CA THR A 61 19.98 -34.13 35.55
C THR A 61 19.20 -35.45 35.59
N SER A 62 19.03 -36.04 34.43
CA SER A 62 19.18 -37.46 34.06
C SER A 62 17.99 -38.21 33.51
N GLN A 63 18.24 -38.64 32.35
CA GLN A 63 18.28 -39.97 31.70
C GLN A 63 17.03 -40.42 30.92
N THR A 64 17.28 -40.49 29.62
CA THR A 64 17.22 -41.64 28.70
C THR A 64 16.13 -42.67 28.91
N GLN A 65 15.23 -42.81 27.96
CA GLN A 65 15.02 -44.07 27.24
C GLN A 65 14.22 -43.90 25.95
N ASN A 66 14.74 -44.53 24.91
CA ASN A 66 14.17 -44.79 23.60
C ASN A 66 12.75 -45.37 23.69
N ASN A 67 11.87 -44.88 22.79
CA ASN A 67 11.03 -45.80 22.05
C ASN A 67 10.67 -45.22 20.69
N GLN A 68 11.13 -45.95 19.73
CA GLN A 68 10.89 -45.87 18.32
C GLN A 68 9.44 -46.30 18.06
N SER A 69 8.63 -45.47 17.40
CA SER A 69 7.65 -45.97 16.46
C SER A 69 6.98 -44.86 15.66
N SER A 70 7.04 -45.12 14.35
CA SER A 70 6.13 -44.66 13.27
C SER A 70 5.95 -43.15 13.05
N ASN A 71 6.80 -42.75 12.19
CA ASN A 71 6.63 -41.92 11.02
C ASN A 71 5.16 -41.59 10.61
N THR A 72 4.74 -40.41 10.96
CA THR A 72 3.81 -39.64 10.14
C THR A 72 4.41 -38.26 9.99
N ASN A 73 5.17 -38.11 8.89
CA ASN A 73 5.58 -36.82 8.38
C ASN A 73 4.33 -35.97 8.08
N LYS A 74 3.75 -35.39 9.12
CA LYS A 74 2.92 -34.21 8.95
C LYS A 74 3.89 -33.06 8.77
N SER A 75 4.24 -32.83 7.52
CA SER A 75 4.95 -31.65 7.05
C SER A 75 4.25 -30.42 7.66
N ASN A 76 4.76 -29.94 8.77
CA ASN A 76 4.49 -28.58 9.24
C ASN A 76 5.19 -27.64 8.25
N THR A 77 4.60 -27.52 7.07
CA THR A 77 4.88 -26.40 6.19
C THR A 77 4.36 -25.18 6.94
N SER A 78 5.23 -24.53 7.67
CA SER A 78 4.97 -23.16 8.08
C SER A 78 4.66 -22.41 6.78
N ASN A 79 3.41 -22.02 6.58
CA ASN A 79 2.95 -21.25 5.44
C ASN A 79 3.59 -19.85 5.51
N THR A 80 4.91 -19.80 5.39
CA THR A 80 5.64 -18.55 5.25
C THR A 80 5.29 -17.99 3.89
N CYS A 81 4.58 -16.87 3.88
CA CYS A 81 4.19 -16.19 2.66
C CYS A 81 5.44 -15.75 1.89
N LYS A 82 5.78 -16.47 0.83
CA LYS A 82 6.87 -16.08 -0.08
C LYS A 82 6.43 -14.84 -0.85
N VAL A 83 7.25 -13.79 -0.80
CA VAL A 83 7.01 -12.57 -1.57
C VAL A 83 7.24 -12.84 -3.06
N ILE A 84 6.24 -12.58 -3.87
CA ILE A 84 6.27 -12.65 -5.34
C ILE A 84 5.73 -11.30 -5.83
N ASN A 85 6.58 -10.48 -6.47
CA ASN A 85 6.20 -9.15 -6.94
C ASN A 85 6.84 -8.73 -8.26
N THR A 86 7.40 -9.68 -9.02
CA THR A 86 7.87 -9.43 -10.39
C THR A 86 6.75 -9.68 -11.40
N PHE A 87 6.82 -9.08 -12.59
CA PHE A 87 5.81 -9.27 -13.63
C PHE A 87 5.59 -10.75 -13.94
N ASP A 88 6.65 -11.49 -14.23
CA ASP A 88 6.55 -12.91 -14.60
C ASP A 88 6.07 -13.77 -13.41
N GLY A 89 6.59 -13.50 -12.21
CA GLY A 89 6.22 -14.25 -11.02
C GLY A 89 4.73 -14.10 -10.70
N VAL A 90 4.20 -12.87 -10.74
CA VAL A 90 2.78 -12.61 -10.46
C VAL A 90 1.90 -13.12 -11.61
N ALA A 91 2.32 -12.93 -12.87
CA ALA A 91 1.56 -13.43 -14.02
C ALA A 91 1.43 -14.95 -14.00
N ASN A 92 2.52 -15.67 -13.74
CA ASN A 92 2.50 -17.14 -13.64
C ASN A 92 1.62 -17.60 -12.46
N TYR A 93 1.71 -16.92 -11.32
CA TYR A 93 0.86 -17.24 -10.17
C TYR A 93 -0.63 -17.01 -10.46
N LEU A 94 -0.98 -15.91 -11.13
CA LEU A 94 -2.35 -15.63 -11.57
C LEU A 94 -2.87 -16.67 -12.57
N LYS A 95 -2.05 -17.10 -13.52
CA LYS A 95 -2.42 -18.14 -14.50
C LYS A 95 -2.72 -19.48 -13.82
N GLU A 96 -1.91 -19.85 -12.82
CA GLU A 96 -2.01 -21.13 -12.12
C GLU A 96 -3.13 -21.11 -11.06
N TYR A 97 -3.13 -20.11 -10.19
CA TYR A 97 -4.01 -20.11 -9.00
C TYR A 97 -5.24 -19.21 -9.11
N LYS A 98 -5.39 -18.42 -10.18
CA LYS A 98 -6.51 -17.48 -10.42
C LYS A 98 -6.69 -16.45 -9.27
N LYS A 99 -5.66 -16.19 -8.50
CA LYS A 99 -5.61 -15.24 -7.38
C LYS A 99 -4.22 -14.65 -7.25
N LEU A 100 -4.10 -13.51 -6.58
CA LEU A 100 -2.81 -12.91 -6.26
C LEU A 100 -2.04 -13.74 -5.21
N PRO A 101 -0.69 -13.67 -5.24
CA PRO A 101 0.15 -14.19 -4.17
C PRO A 101 -0.21 -13.63 -2.80
N CYS A 102 0.13 -14.34 -1.74
CA CYS A 102 -0.21 -14.02 -0.34
C CYS A 102 0.38 -12.68 0.18
N ASN A 103 1.37 -12.13 -0.51
CA ASN A 103 1.95 -10.83 -0.16
C ASN A 103 1.14 -9.62 -0.66
N TYR A 104 0.04 -9.84 -1.38
CA TYR A 104 -0.82 -8.74 -1.81
C TYR A 104 -1.97 -8.49 -0.85
N ILE A 105 -2.25 -7.20 -0.63
CA ILE A 105 -3.40 -6.70 0.14
C ILE A 105 -4.05 -5.54 -0.61
N THR A 106 -5.36 -5.37 -0.45
CA THR A 106 -6.08 -4.24 -1.05
C THR A 106 -5.71 -2.92 -0.38
N LYS A 107 -5.98 -1.80 -1.06
CA LYS A 107 -5.82 -0.44 -0.49
C LYS A 107 -6.56 -0.33 0.84
N SER A 108 -7.83 -0.72 0.89
CA SER A 108 -8.64 -0.68 2.11
C SER A 108 -8.01 -1.49 3.25
N LYS A 109 -7.44 -2.69 2.95
CA LYS A 109 -6.74 -3.46 3.97
C LYS A 109 -5.47 -2.77 4.45
N ALA A 110 -4.69 -2.18 3.56
CA ALA A 110 -3.48 -1.44 3.91
C ALA A 110 -3.82 -0.20 4.77
N GLU A 111 -4.86 0.55 4.41
CA GLU A 111 -5.37 1.70 5.17
C GLU A 111 -5.79 1.28 6.58
N SER A 112 -6.47 0.15 6.73
CA SER A 112 -6.83 -0.39 8.05
C SER A 112 -5.62 -0.75 8.93
N LEU A 113 -4.43 -0.90 8.33
CA LEU A 113 -3.16 -1.12 9.00
C LEU A 113 -2.36 0.18 9.24
N GLY A 114 -2.91 1.34 8.84
CA GLY A 114 -2.27 2.63 8.99
C GLY A 114 -1.47 3.11 7.78
N TRP A 115 -1.67 2.48 6.60
CA TRP A 115 -1.06 2.98 5.38
C TRP A 115 -1.71 4.30 4.94
N GLU A 116 -0.86 5.25 4.62
CA GLU A 116 -1.21 6.52 4.02
C GLU A 116 -0.40 6.70 2.74
N SER A 117 -1.08 6.80 1.60
CA SER A 117 -0.43 6.89 0.29
C SER A 117 0.51 8.09 0.18
N SER A 118 0.15 9.21 0.80
CA SER A 118 0.94 10.44 0.85
C SER A 118 2.23 10.34 1.70
N LYS A 119 2.32 9.33 2.57
CA LYS A 119 3.49 9.09 3.40
C LYS A 119 4.41 8.00 2.86
N GLY A 120 3.94 7.21 1.90
CA GLY A 120 4.71 6.09 1.36
C GLY A 120 5.15 5.08 2.43
N ASN A 121 4.29 4.82 3.41
CA ASN A 121 4.65 4.07 4.64
C ASN A 121 4.19 2.60 4.64
N LEU A 122 3.85 2.03 3.47
CA LEU A 122 3.33 0.65 3.41
C LEU A 122 4.31 -0.37 3.98
N ASP A 123 5.60 -0.23 3.68
CA ASP A 123 6.65 -1.11 4.18
C ASP A 123 6.80 -1.07 5.70
N LYS A 124 6.36 0.00 6.36
CA LYS A 124 6.38 0.16 7.82
C LYS A 124 5.18 -0.49 8.49
N VAL A 125 3.98 -0.27 7.92
CA VAL A 125 2.72 -0.74 8.54
C VAL A 125 2.31 -2.15 8.09
N ALA A 126 2.83 -2.60 6.95
CA ALA A 126 2.58 -3.93 6.38
C ALA A 126 3.85 -4.51 5.74
N PRO A 127 4.88 -4.87 6.53
CA PRO A 127 6.14 -5.37 5.99
C PRO A 127 5.96 -6.56 5.05
N GLY A 128 6.66 -6.54 3.91
CA GLY A 128 6.60 -7.59 2.89
C GLY A 128 5.30 -7.63 2.08
N LYS A 129 4.41 -6.65 2.25
CA LYS A 129 3.18 -6.54 1.47
C LYS A 129 3.32 -5.58 0.30
N SER A 130 2.53 -5.82 -0.73
CA SER A 130 2.31 -4.95 -1.89
C SER A 130 0.82 -4.67 -2.04
N ILE A 131 0.44 -3.53 -2.59
CA ILE A 131 -0.96 -3.23 -2.89
C ILE A 131 -1.41 -4.01 -4.12
N GLY A 132 -2.57 -4.65 -4.04
CA GLY A 132 -3.18 -5.33 -5.18
C GLY A 132 -4.51 -5.98 -4.85
N GLY A 133 -5.29 -6.26 -5.90
CA GLY A 133 -6.63 -6.83 -5.81
C GLY A 133 -7.75 -5.82 -5.93
N ASP A 134 -7.42 -4.53 -5.94
CA ASP A 134 -8.41 -3.48 -6.13
C ASP A 134 -8.95 -3.47 -7.56
N TYR A 135 -10.20 -3.04 -7.69
CA TYR A 135 -10.87 -2.89 -8.99
C TYR A 135 -10.22 -1.77 -9.81
N PHE A 136 -9.98 -2.04 -11.09
CA PHE A 136 -9.53 -1.07 -12.07
C PHE A 136 -10.65 -0.76 -13.06
N SER A 137 -11.07 0.48 -13.14
CA SER A 137 -12.26 0.87 -13.90
C SER A 137 -12.13 0.74 -15.41
N ASN A 138 -10.89 0.77 -15.96
CA ASN A 138 -10.62 0.81 -17.40
C ASN A 138 -11.49 1.86 -18.13
N TYR A 139 -11.67 3.03 -17.50
CA TYR A 139 -12.55 4.08 -17.99
C TYR A 139 -12.18 4.53 -19.41
N GLU A 140 -10.90 4.65 -19.69
CA GLU A 140 -10.37 5.07 -20.99
C GLU A 140 -10.42 3.95 -22.05
N LYS A 141 -10.84 2.75 -21.67
CA LYS A 141 -10.97 1.58 -22.55
C LYS A 141 -9.66 1.18 -23.26
N LEU A 142 -8.54 1.42 -22.64
CA LEU A 142 -7.22 1.03 -23.16
C LEU A 142 -6.99 -0.48 -23.07
N LEU A 143 -7.66 -1.16 -22.11
CA LEU A 143 -7.70 -2.61 -22.03
C LEU A 143 -8.95 -3.17 -22.72
N PRO A 144 -8.90 -4.39 -23.28
CA PRO A 144 -10.04 -5.02 -23.95
C PRO A 144 -11.29 -5.08 -23.08
N THR A 145 -12.43 -4.66 -23.62
CA THR A 145 -13.72 -4.72 -22.94
C THR A 145 -14.54 -5.92 -23.40
N SER A 146 -15.32 -6.51 -22.50
CA SER A 146 -16.29 -7.57 -22.77
C SER A 146 -17.41 -7.54 -21.74
N LYS A 147 -18.57 -8.08 -22.07
CA LYS A 147 -19.69 -8.18 -21.12
C LYS A 147 -19.29 -9.00 -19.88
N GLY A 148 -19.42 -8.39 -18.71
CA GLY A 148 -19.11 -9.03 -17.43
C GLY A 148 -17.61 -9.05 -17.05
N ARG A 149 -16.70 -8.62 -17.95
CA ARG A 149 -15.28 -8.53 -17.62
C ARG A 149 -15.04 -7.41 -16.62
N LYS A 150 -14.32 -7.75 -15.54
CA LYS A 150 -13.82 -6.80 -14.57
C LYS A 150 -12.29 -6.87 -14.57
N TRP A 151 -11.66 -5.73 -14.40
CA TRP A 151 -10.22 -5.62 -14.26
C TRP A 151 -9.83 -5.34 -12.82
N HIS A 152 -8.72 -5.91 -12.41
CA HIS A 152 -8.07 -5.66 -11.13
C HIS A 152 -6.63 -5.28 -11.35
N GLU A 153 -6.06 -4.53 -10.41
CA GLU A 153 -4.67 -4.09 -10.47
C GLU A 153 -3.84 -4.66 -9.32
N ALA A 154 -2.53 -4.76 -9.52
CA ALA A 154 -1.57 -5.03 -8.47
C ALA A 154 -0.23 -4.36 -8.76
N ASP A 155 0.43 -3.88 -7.72
CA ASP A 155 1.76 -3.28 -7.80
C ASP A 155 2.81 -4.32 -8.15
N ILE A 156 3.76 -3.92 -8.97
CA ILE A 156 4.91 -4.76 -9.33
C ILE A 156 6.20 -4.05 -8.92
N ASN A 157 7.18 -4.83 -8.46
CA ASN A 157 8.50 -4.36 -8.01
C ASN A 157 8.43 -3.37 -6.83
N TYR A 158 7.38 -3.39 -6.03
CA TYR A 158 7.33 -2.60 -4.81
C TYR A 158 8.28 -3.19 -3.76
N THR A 159 9.08 -2.34 -3.13
CA THR A 159 9.99 -2.72 -2.04
C THR A 159 9.74 -1.88 -0.79
N SER A 160 9.69 -0.56 -0.95
CA SER A 160 9.49 0.38 0.17
C SER A 160 9.12 1.77 -0.34
N GLY A 161 8.67 2.65 0.55
CA GLY A 161 8.38 4.05 0.24
C GLY A 161 7.13 4.24 -0.61
N PHE A 162 7.20 5.16 -1.57
CA PHE A 162 6.09 5.41 -2.49
C PHE A 162 5.93 4.30 -3.52
N ARG A 163 4.69 4.07 -3.94
CA ARG A 163 4.37 3.12 -4.99
C ARG A 163 4.94 3.63 -6.33
N GLY A 164 5.69 2.79 -7.03
CA GLY A 164 6.19 3.11 -8.38
C GLY A 164 5.08 3.06 -9.45
N ALA A 165 5.46 3.14 -10.72
CA ALA A 165 4.52 3.14 -11.86
C ALA A 165 4.14 1.74 -12.36
N ASN A 166 4.88 0.70 -11.99
CA ASN A 166 4.68 -0.64 -12.50
C ASN A 166 3.41 -1.29 -11.94
N ARG A 167 2.52 -1.76 -12.83
CA ARG A 167 1.30 -2.49 -12.46
C ARG A 167 1.10 -3.71 -13.34
N ILE A 168 0.51 -4.73 -12.76
CA ILE A 168 -0.13 -5.81 -13.50
C ILE A 168 -1.64 -5.61 -13.42
N LEU A 169 -2.31 -5.76 -14.57
CA LEU A 169 -3.76 -5.70 -14.71
C LEU A 169 -4.22 -7.11 -15.07
N TYR A 170 -5.20 -7.62 -14.36
CA TYR A 170 -5.73 -8.96 -14.65
C TYR A 170 -7.26 -8.94 -14.63
N SER A 171 -7.84 -9.67 -15.56
CA SER A 171 -9.29 -9.70 -15.74
C SER A 171 -9.91 -10.94 -15.10
N THR A 172 -11.20 -10.86 -14.80
CA THR A 172 -11.98 -12.00 -14.28
C THR A 172 -12.04 -13.19 -15.23
N ASP A 173 -11.79 -12.98 -16.52
CA ASP A 173 -11.78 -14.01 -17.57
C ASP A 173 -10.35 -14.40 -18.03
N GLY A 174 -9.31 -14.00 -17.27
CA GLY A 174 -7.96 -14.54 -17.38
C GLY A 174 -7.00 -13.79 -18.28
N LEU A 175 -7.36 -12.61 -18.80
CA LEU A 175 -6.40 -11.75 -19.50
C LEU A 175 -5.45 -11.09 -18.49
N ILE A 176 -4.18 -10.98 -18.87
CA ILE A 176 -3.15 -10.33 -18.04
C ILE A 176 -2.40 -9.32 -18.90
N TYR A 177 -2.26 -8.11 -18.38
CA TYR A 177 -1.53 -7.00 -18.99
C TYR A 177 -0.56 -6.39 -17.99
N LYS A 178 0.48 -5.75 -18.48
CA LYS A 178 1.41 -4.94 -17.69
C LYS A 178 1.42 -3.50 -18.17
N THR A 179 1.70 -2.58 -17.26
CA THR A 179 2.07 -1.20 -17.55
C THR A 179 3.33 -0.85 -16.75
N THR A 180 4.19 -0.03 -17.33
CA THR A 180 5.41 0.48 -16.67
C THR A 180 5.42 2.01 -16.59
N ASP A 181 4.37 2.66 -17.09
CA ASP A 181 4.19 4.09 -17.26
C ASP A 181 2.93 4.62 -16.56
N HIS A 182 2.49 3.91 -15.49
CA HIS A 182 1.35 4.29 -14.65
C HIS A 182 0.04 4.43 -15.44
N TYR A 183 -0.25 3.41 -16.29
CA TYR A 183 -1.48 3.20 -17.07
C TYR A 183 -1.57 3.95 -18.41
N ASP A 184 -0.51 4.65 -18.86
CA ASP A 184 -0.49 5.32 -20.17
C ASP A 184 -0.50 4.29 -21.32
N SER A 185 0.15 3.16 -21.14
CA SER A 185 0.16 2.05 -22.10
C SER A 185 0.07 0.68 -21.45
N PHE A 186 -0.37 -0.32 -22.22
CA PHE A 186 -0.51 -1.69 -21.75
C PHE A 186 0.06 -2.69 -22.74
N GLN A 187 0.78 -3.68 -22.22
CA GLN A 187 1.29 -4.81 -22.99
C GLN A 187 0.72 -6.12 -22.42
N GLN A 188 0.14 -6.95 -23.30
CA GLN A 188 -0.38 -8.25 -22.88
C GLN A 188 0.76 -9.21 -22.50
N ILE A 189 0.57 -9.94 -21.39
CA ILE A 189 1.40 -11.07 -20.97
C ILE A 189 0.69 -12.35 -21.38
N LYS A 190 1.25 -13.07 -22.36
CA LYS A 190 0.73 -14.34 -22.87
C LYS A 190 1.14 -15.52 -22.01
#